data_fc5a5684f09f02c31d32e070722129da
#
_entry.id   fc5a5684f09f02c31d32e070722129da
#
_cell.length_a   1.000
_cell.length_b   1.000
_cell.length_c   1.000
_cell.angle_alpha   90.00
_cell.angle_beta   90.00
_cell.angle_gamma   90.00
#
_symmetry.space_group_name_H-M   'P 1'
#
loop_
_entity.id
_entity.type
_entity.pdbx_description
1 polymer ?
#
loop_
_entity_poly.entity_id
_entity_poly.type
_entity_poly.pdbx_seq_one_letter_code
_entity_poly.pdbx_strand_id
1 'polypeptide(L)'
;IYEPYFKSVNAIEDLRSIRFIRMLLHKFDQSVVFRFGTLDLVRGDWRQYTKRLNEEVLGNQNTTVDISTVNILENENRIPINYILPPGIQREQINNNNTIVRQNEQSLAFRICDLQPMDSRGIFKNVNLDMRQYKKIRMFIHAESILGNPPLPEAEGESEYDNRLVAFLRLGTDNKDNYYQIEIPLKPTLYTENTSNRLSADEVWIPDQNELVVATSLLSKLKSKALIGNAQGKAIYFDEELNQISEFTPISSLPGEKKYKLSIRGNPTLGAIRTLMIGVKNPSEDLGNTLCGEVWFNELRLSGIEDEGGWAAVGGLDANIADFANISATGRYATIGFGNVDQTPNQRAREDLLQYDIVTNMNLGQLVPENWGLEIPLNFAAGETIISPEYDPFYQDIKLKDRLASVDRKSLKDTIKRQAQDYTRRKSISMIGVRKRKTDSGESKIYSPENFNFSYAYNALEHRDFELENLHEEELVLGLNYTCLLYTSPSPRDRG
;
A
#
# COMPACT_ATOMS: atom_id res chain seq x y z
N ILE A 1 -11.11 17.67 -26.95
CA ILE A 1 -12.31 17.38 -27.74
C ILE A 1 -13.31 16.74 -26.79
N TYR A 2 -14.37 17.46 -26.49
CA TYR A 2 -15.43 16.99 -25.58
C TYR A 2 -16.22 15.86 -26.24
N GLU A 3 -16.45 14.77 -25.52
CA GLU A 3 -17.22 13.62 -25.99
C GLU A 3 -18.62 13.95 -26.54
N PRO A 4 -19.37 14.94 -26.03
CA PRO A 4 -20.71 15.24 -26.59
C PRO A 4 -20.69 15.75 -28.02
N TYR A 5 -19.55 16.22 -28.53
CA TYR A 5 -19.38 16.72 -29.90
C TYR A 5 -18.56 15.81 -30.80
N PHE A 6 -18.13 14.66 -30.27
CA PHE A 6 -17.38 13.67 -31.04
C PHE A 6 -18.33 12.75 -31.79
N LYS A 7 -18.18 12.71 -33.11
CA LYS A 7 -18.89 11.75 -33.95
C LYS A 7 -17.87 10.83 -34.60
N SER A 8 -17.90 9.57 -34.27
CA SER A 8 -17.06 8.57 -34.92
C SER A 8 -17.52 8.37 -36.36
N VAL A 9 -16.57 8.41 -37.30
CA VAL A 9 -16.78 8.15 -38.72
C VAL A 9 -15.81 7.06 -39.17
N ASN A 10 -16.30 6.11 -39.96
CA ASN A 10 -15.51 5.00 -40.50
C ASN A 10 -14.82 4.11 -39.45
N ALA A 11 -15.55 3.69 -38.43
CA ALA A 11 -15.11 2.75 -37.42
C ALA A 11 -13.89 3.19 -36.57
N ILE A 12 -13.70 4.48 -36.39
CA ILE A 12 -12.74 4.98 -35.39
C ILE A 12 -13.36 4.78 -34.01
N GLU A 13 -12.83 3.82 -33.24
CA GLU A 13 -13.37 3.45 -31.94
C GLU A 13 -12.84 4.36 -30.81
N ASP A 14 -11.60 4.84 -30.94
CA ASP A 14 -10.97 5.70 -29.90
C ASP A 14 -9.87 6.61 -30.47
N LEU A 15 -9.31 7.45 -29.58
CA LEU A 15 -8.23 8.38 -29.91
C LEU A 15 -6.82 7.84 -29.61
N ARG A 16 -6.65 6.53 -29.37
CA ARG A 16 -5.36 5.93 -28.99
C ARG A 16 -4.34 5.91 -30.10
N SER A 17 -4.78 5.96 -31.35
CA SER A 17 -3.89 5.88 -32.51
C SER A 17 -4.26 6.93 -33.53
N ILE A 18 -3.82 8.16 -33.31
CA ILE A 18 -4.03 9.28 -34.23
C ILE A 18 -2.85 9.34 -35.19
N ARG A 19 -3.11 9.17 -36.49
CA ARG A 19 -2.07 9.26 -37.55
C ARG A 19 -1.94 10.64 -38.16
N PHE A 20 -3.03 11.39 -38.20
CA PHE A 20 -3.02 12.79 -38.68
C PHE A 20 -4.21 13.57 -38.08
N ILE A 21 -4.04 14.87 -37.99
CA ILE A 21 -5.06 15.82 -37.57
C ILE A 21 -5.31 16.76 -38.74
N ARG A 22 -6.60 16.98 -39.04
CA ARG A 22 -7.01 17.98 -40.04
C ARG A 22 -7.97 18.96 -39.36
N MET A 23 -7.66 20.23 -39.46
CA MET A 23 -8.54 21.31 -39.07
C MET A 23 -9.12 21.94 -40.33
N LEU A 24 -10.44 22.11 -40.39
CA LEU A 24 -11.15 22.74 -41.51
C LEU A 24 -12.00 23.87 -40.97
N LEU A 25 -11.76 25.06 -41.52
CA LEU A 25 -12.50 26.29 -41.24
C LEU A 25 -13.26 26.68 -42.50
N HIS A 26 -14.58 26.82 -42.41
CA HIS A 26 -15.40 27.10 -43.59
C HIS A 26 -16.66 27.92 -43.24
N LYS A 27 -17.34 28.46 -44.24
CA LYS A 27 -18.62 29.18 -44.13
C LYS A 27 -18.50 30.46 -43.33
N PHE A 28 -17.53 31.32 -43.70
CA PHE A 28 -17.41 32.69 -43.17
C PHE A 28 -18.07 33.66 -44.14
N ASP A 29 -19.02 34.47 -43.65
CA ASP A 29 -19.69 35.49 -44.43
C ASP A 29 -18.86 36.76 -44.55
N GLN A 30 -17.81 36.87 -43.70
CA GLN A 30 -16.89 38.00 -43.68
C GLN A 30 -15.44 37.55 -43.58
N SER A 31 -14.49 38.45 -43.88
CA SER A 31 -13.06 38.19 -43.72
C SER A 31 -12.73 38.01 -42.25
N VAL A 32 -12.16 36.85 -41.88
CA VAL A 32 -11.80 36.48 -40.51
C VAL A 32 -10.30 36.17 -40.46
N VAL A 33 -9.64 36.66 -39.41
CA VAL A 33 -8.22 36.36 -39.12
C VAL A 33 -8.13 35.41 -37.92
N PHE A 34 -7.59 34.23 -38.14
CA PHE A 34 -7.29 33.28 -37.09
C PHE A 34 -5.82 33.33 -36.73
N ARG A 35 -5.52 33.30 -35.45
CA ARG A 35 -4.16 33.16 -34.94
C ARG A 35 -4.09 31.86 -34.14
N PHE A 36 -3.28 30.94 -34.61
CA PHE A 36 -3.01 29.66 -33.89
C PHE A 36 -1.75 29.85 -33.08
N GLY A 37 -1.84 29.65 -31.76
CA GLY A 37 -0.71 29.68 -30.84
C GLY A 37 -0.04 28.35 -30.79
N THR A 38 -0.61 27.41 -30.05
CA THR A 38 -0.13 26.05 -29.90
C THR A 38 -1.26 25.05 -30.18
N LEU A 39 -0.90 23.86 -30.65
CA LEU A 39 -1.77 22.71 -30.78
C LEU A 39 -1.08 21.49 -30.17
N ASP A 40 -1.39 21.21 -28.92
CA ASP A 40 -0.81 20.10 -28.18
C ASP A 40 -1.81 18.97 -28.00
N LEU A 41 -1.35 17.73 -28.20
CA LEU A 41 -2.10 16.54 -27.78
C LEU A 41 -1.71 16.19 -26.35
N VAL A 42 -2.55 16.57 -25.41
CA VAL A 42 -2.33 16.30 -24.00
C VAL A 42 -3.05 15.02 -23.60
N ARG A 43 -2.30 14.06 -23.06
CA ARG A 43 -2.85 12.88 -22.41
C ARG A 43 -3.07 13.20 -20.95
N GLY A 44 -4.30 13.47 -20.57
CA GLY A 44 -4.68 13.58 -19.16
C GLY A 44 -4.71 12.21 -18.51
N ASP A 45 -4.06 12.08 -17.33
CA ASP A 45 -4.16 10.88 -16.50
C ASP A 45 -5.52 10.76 -15.82
N TRP A 46 -6.18 11.89 -15.60
CA TRP A 46 -7.49 11.96 -14.99
C TRP A 46 -8.60 11.67 -16.00
N ARG A 47 -9.57 10.85 -15.62
CA ARG A 47 -10.70 10.44 -16.44
C ARG A 47 -11.99 10.79 -15.73
N GLN A 48 -12.97 11.34 -16.48
CA GLN A 48 -14.29 11.59 -15.94
C GLN A 48 -15.00 10.28 -15.60
N TYR A 49 -15.60 10.22 -14.41
CA TYR A 49 -16.47 9.13 -14.04
C TYR A 49 -17.89 9.44 -14.54
N THR A 50 -18.30 8.77 -15.61
CA THR A 50 -19.55 9.08 -16.33
C THR A 50 -20.80 8.51 -15.66
N LYS A 51 -20.63 7.54 -14.72
CA LYS A 51 -21.75 6.93 -13.99
C LYS A 51 -22.06 7.75 -12.73
N ARG A 52 -23.27 7.62 -12.22
CA ARG A 52 -23.61 8.20 -10.92
C ARG A 52 -22.88 7.50 -9.80
N LEU A 53 -22.38 8.24 -8.84
CA LEU A 53 -21.70 7.71 -7.66
C LEU A 53 -22.71 7.29 -6.59
N ASN A 54 -23.89 7.95 -6.56
CA ASN A 54 -25.00 7.58 -5.71
C ASN A 54 -26.13 6.99 -6.57
N GLU A 55 -26.42 5.70 -6.42
CA GLU A 55 -27.42 4.95 -7.19
C GLU A 55 -28.87 5.30 -6.77
N GLU A 56 -29.05 5.95 -5.61
CA GLU A 56 -30.38 6.25 -5.04
C GLU A 56 -30.98 7.58 -5.52
N VAL A 57 -30.22 8.42 -6.20
CA VAL A 57 -30.71 9.72 -6.68
C VAL A 57 -31.45 9.59 -8.01
N LEU A 58 -32.76 9.67 -7.96
CA LEU A 58 -33.66 9.82 -9.10
C LEU A 58 -33.73 11.31 -9.51
N GLY A 59 -32.72 11.84 -10.16
CA GLY A 59 -32.70 13.25 -10.59
C GLY A 59 -32.47 13.39 -12.10
N ASN A 60 -32.90 14.51 -12.66
CA ASN A 60 -32.66 14.90 -14.03
C ASN A 60 -31.16 14.88 -14.38
N GLN A 61 -30.83 14.40 -15.59
CA GLN A 61 -29.44 14.26 -16.06
C GLN A 61 -28.83 15.58 -16.55
N ASN A 62 -29.28 16.72 -16.05
CA ASN A 62 -28.87 18.04 -16.54
C ASN A 62 -27.55 18.55 -15.94
N THR A 63 -26.96 17.83 -14.97
CA THR A 63 -25.67 18.23 -14.38
C THR A 63 -24.59 18.27 -15.45
N THR A 64 -24.03 19.43 -15.69
CA THR A 64 -22.92 19.63 -16.61
C THR A 64 -21.61 19.63 -15.84
N VAL A 65 -20.59 18.97 -16.39
CA VAL A 65 -19.25 18.89 -15.80
C VAL A 65 -18.24 19.25 -16.86
N ASP A 66 -17.41 20.25 -16.57
CA ASP A 66 -16.29 20.67 -17.40
C ASP A 66 -14.99 20.50 -16.60
N ILE A 67 -14.00 19.83 -17.20
CA ILE A 67 -12.71 19.55 -16.58
C ILE A 67 -11.64 20.25 -17.39
N SER A 68 -10.92 21.16 -16.74
CA SER A 68 -9.84 21.93 -17.34
C SER A 68 -8.66 22.03 -16.38
N THR A 69 -7.67 22.79 -16.72
CA THR A 69 -6.54 23.15 -15.87
C THR A 69 -6.44 24.66 -15.73
N VAL A 70 -6.12 25.11 -14.53
CA VAL A 70 -5.72 26.49 -14.27
C VAL A 70 -4.24 26.48 -13.87
N ASN A 71 -3.47 27.42 -14.39
CA ASN A 71 -2.03 27.45 -14.20
C ASN A 71 -1.49 28.87 -14.01
N ILE A 72 -0.29 28.98 -13.44
CA ILE A 72 0.30 30.28 -13.10
C ILE A 72 0.64 31.12 -14.33
N LEU A 73 0.97 30.51 -15.47
CA LEU A 73 1.39 31.26 -16.66
C LEU A 73 0.22 31.90 -17.39
N GLU A 74 -0.92 31.23 -17.44
CA GLU A 74 -2.09 31.68 -18.22
C GLU A 74 -3.14 32.35 -17.36
N ASN A 75 -3.26 31.97 -16.09
CA ASN A 75 -4.36 32.36 -15.21
C ASN A 75 -3.92 33.29 -14.05
N GLU A 76 -2.66 33.75 -14.03
CA GLU A 76 -2.19 34.71 -13.01
C GLU A 76 -3.03 36.01 -12.95
N ASN A 77 -3.61 36.41 -14.06
CA ASN A 77 -4.46 37.58 -14.18
C ASN A 77 -5.94 37.26 -14.49
N ARG A 78 -6.36 36.04 -14.18
CA ARG A 78 -7.74 35.59 -14.37
C ARG A 78 -8.71 36.43 -13.51
N ILE A 79 -9.90 36.64 -14.04
CA ILE A 79 -11.03 37.29 -13.35
C ILE A 79 -12.18 36.27 -13.30
N PRO A 80 -12.91 36.10 -12.19
CA PRO A 80 -12.91 36.97 -11.01
C PRO A 80 -11.78 36.70 -10.02
N ILE A 81 -11.25 35.46 -9.95
CA ILE A 81 -10.21 35.08 -9.02
C ILE A 81 -8.94 34.70 -9.78
N ASN A 82 -7.85 35.37 -9.42
CA ASN A 82 -6.53 35.11 -10.00
C ASN A 82 -5.96 33.77 -9.51
N TYR A 83 -5.26 33.02 -10.39
CA TYR A 83 -4.53 31.87 -9.97
C TYR A 83 -3.22 32.26 -9.28
N ILE A 84 -2.99 31.70 -8.11
CA ILE A 84 -1.77 31.85 -7.31
C ILE A 84 -1.42 30.49 -6.69
N LEU A 85 -0.12 30.26 -6.48
CA LEU A 85 0.34 29.02 -5.83
C LEU A 85 -0.24 28.86 -4.42
N PRO A 86 -0.58 27.64 -4.01
CA PRO A 86 -0.98 27.38 -2.64
C PRO A 86 0.09 27.80 -1.63
N PRO A 87 -0.29 28.16 -0.39
CA PRO A 87 0.65 28.58 0.63
C PRO A 87 1.73 27.53 0.88
N GLY A 88 3.00 27.97 0.89
CA GLY A 88 4.14 27.09 1.12
C GLY A 88 4.57 26.21 -0.05
N ILE A 89 3.89 26.29 -1.20
CA ILE A 89 4.29 25.58 -2.42
C ILE A 89 5.23 26.44 -3.24
N GLN A 90 6.29 25.84 -3.75
CA GLN A 90 7.26 26.47 -4.64
C GLN A 90 7.31 25.73 -5.97
N ARG A 91 7.46 26.49 -7.05
CA ARG A 91 7.61 25.93 -8.39
C ARG A 91 8.89 25.12 -8.48
N GLU A 92 8.80 23.92 -9.02
CA GLU A 92 9.98 23.11 -9.31
C GLU A 92 10.91 23.80 -10.29
N GLN A 93 12.20 23.72 -9.99
CA GLN A 93 13.26 24.30 -10.82
C GLN A 93 14.01 23.19 -11.52
N ILE A 94 14.02 23.25 -12.85
CA ILE A 94 14.81 22.33 -13.66
C ILE A 94 16.06 23.09 -14.12
N ASN A 95 17.23 22.57 -13.71
CA ASN A 95 18.52 23.05 -14.20
C ASN A 95 18.82 22.39 -15.54
N ASN A 96 18.67 23.13 -16.62
CA ASN A 96 19.05 22.67 -17.96
C ASN A 96 20.13 23.59 -18.52
N ASN A 97 21.33 23.04 -18.74
CA ASN A 97 22.47 23.73 -19.37
C ASN A 97 22.72 25.19 -18.90
N ASN A 98 22.91 25.40 -17.60
CA ASN A 98 23.09 26.72 -16.97
C ASN A 98 21.86 27.65 -16.98
N THR A 99 20.70 27.18 -17.41
CA THR A 99 19.47 27.97 -17.35
C THR A 99 18.53 27.34 -16.35
N ILE A 100 18.10 28.12 -15.35
CA ILE A 100 17.07 27.70 -14.38
C ILE A 100 15.72 27.95 -15.02
N VAL A 101 15.03 26.87 -15.38
CA VAL A 101 13.65 26.93 -15.88
C VAL A 101 12.71 26.53 -14.73
N ARG A 102 11.80 27.41 -14.39
CA ARG A 102 10.72 27.10 -13.44
C ARG A 102 9.59 26.41 -14.16
N GLN A 103 9.21 25.22 -13.71
CA GLN A 103 8.06 24.50 -14.27
C GLN A 103 6.77 25.33 -14.12
N ASN A 104 5.87 25.16 -15.08
CA ASN A 104 4.52 25.68 -14.96
C ASN A 104 3.77 24.84 -13.92
N GLU A 105 3.28 25.49 -12.88
CA GLU A 105 2.50 24.83 -11.84
C GLU A 105 1.02 25.02 -12.18
N GLN A 106 0.23 23.97 -12.01
CA GLN A 106 -1.16 23.93 -12.44
C GLN A 106 -2.04 23.14 -11.45
N SER A 107 -3.28 23.56 -11.35
CA SER A 107 -4.35 22.86 -10.65
C SER A 107 -5.36 22.28 -11.62
N LEU A 108 -5.98 21.19 -11.20
CA LEU A 108 -7.12 20.65 -11.90
C LEU A 108 -8.37 21.48 -11.58
N ALA A 109 -8.97 22.08 -12.57
CA ALA A 109 -10.21 22.84 -12.44
C ALA A 109 -11.42 21.96 -12.80
N PHE A 110 -12.34 21.86 -11.86
CA PHE A 110 -13.57 21.08 -11.96
C PHE A 110 -14.76 22.03 -11.89
N ARG A 111 -15.32 22.36 -13.03
CA ARG A 111 -16.48 23.24 -13.14
C ARG A 111 -17.73 22.41 -13.25
N ILE A 112 -18.70 22.68 -12.38
CA ILE A 112 -19.95 21.96 -12.32
C ILE A 112 -21.12 22.94 -12.26
N CYS A 113 -22.21 22.65 -12.99
CA CYS A 113 -23.47 23.35 -12.88
C CYS A 113 -24.64 22.38 -12.85
N ASP A 114 -25.73 22.85 -12.27
CA ASP A 114 -26.97 22.08 -12.05
C ASP A 114 -26.71 20.77 -11.27
N LEU A 115 -25.77 20.82 -10.32
CA LEU A 115 -25.52 19.67 -9.43
C LEU A 115 -26.72 19.48 -8.51
N GLN A 116 -27.45 18.42 -8.76
CA GLN A 116 -28.69 18.09 -8.04
C GLN A 116 -28.42 17.77 -6.57
N PRO A 117 -29.39 17.97 -5.68
CA PRO A 117 -29.33 17.51 -4.30
C PRO A 117 -28.94 16.04 -4.21
N MET A 118 -28.11 15.70 -3.25
CA MET A 118 -27.55 14.35 -3.00
C MET A 118 -26.79 13.72 -4.18
N ASP A 119 -26.54 14.46 -5.28
CA ASP A 119 -25.74 13.98 -6.40
C ASP A 119 -24.26 14.32 -6.21
N SER A 120 -23.41 13.51 -6.81
CA SER A 120 -21.95 13.68 -6.78
C SER A 120 -21.33 13.36 -8.14
N ARG A 121 -20.32 14.15 -8.51
CA ARG A 121 -19.56 13.99 -9.75
C ARG A 121 -18.08 13.97 -9.44
N GLY A 122 -17.34 13.18 -10.19
CA GLY A 122 -15.91 13.04 -9.94
C GLY A 122 -15.11 12.58 -11.14
N ILE A 123 -13.83 12.66 -10.97
CA ILE A 123 -12.81 12.19 -11.90
C ILE A 123 -11.90 11.22 -11.16
N PHE A 124 -11.37 10.27 -11.88
CA PHE A 124 -10.49 9.25 -11.29
C PHE A 124 -9.19 9.09 -12.08
N LYS A 125 -8.19 8.61 -11.38
CA LYS A 125 -6.88 8.27 -11.92
C LYS A 125 -6.50 6.88 -11.41
N ASN A 126 -5.97 6.03 -12.30
CA ASN A 126 -5.38 4.77 -11.89
C ASN A 126 -3.96 4.99 -11.41
N VAL A 127 -3.65 4.43 -10.26
CA VAL A 127 -2.35 4.54 -9.58
C VAL A 127 -1.93 3.16 -9.07
N ASN A 128 -0.73 3.07 -8.54
CA ASN A 128 -0.27 1.90 -7.78
C ASN A 128 0.59 2.44 -6.63
N LEU A 129 -0.05 2.66 -5.48
CA LEU A 129 0.56 3.32 -4.34
C LEU A 129 0.36 2.52 -3.05
N ASP A 130 1.42 2.39 -2.27
CA ASP A 130 1.37 1.98 -0.87
C ASP A 130 1.43 3.25 0.00
N MET A 131 0.31 3.55 0.68
CA MET A 131 0.18 4.75 1.51
C MET A 131 0.50 4.49 3.00
N ARG A 132 0.72 3.24 3.41
CA ARG A 132 0.91 2.84 4.82
C ARG A 132 2.15 3.48 5.46
N GLN A 133 3.11 3.87 4.63
CA GLN A 133 4.37 4.47 5.07
C GLN A 133 4.30 5.97 5.33
N TYR A 134 3.17 6.59 5.05
CA TYR A 134 2.99 8.03 5.18
C TYR A 134 2.03 8.36 6.31
N LYS A 135 2.34 9.40 7.07
CA LYS A 135 1.55 9.81 8.24
C LYS A 135 0.31 10.60 7.87
N LYS A 136 0.33 11.34 6.75
CA LYS A 136 -0.75 12.25 6.36
C LYS A 136 -0.96 12.29 4.84
N ILE A 137 -2.21 12.44 4.46
CA ILE A 137 -2.66 12.80 3.12
C ILE A 137 -3.04 14.28 3.15
N ARG A 138 -2.56 15.07 2.18
CA ARG A 138 -2.85 16.50 2.08
C ARG A 138 -3.25 16.87 0.65
N MET A 139 -4.17 17.81 0.51
CA MET A 139 -4.60 18.35 -0.77
C MET A 139 -5.15 19.76 -0.57
N PHE A 140 -4.68 20.72 -1.35
CA PHE A 140 -5.29 22.05 -1.40
C PHE A 140 -6.51 22.03 -2.29
N ILE A 141 -7.57 22.70 -1.84
CA ILE A 141 -8.83 22.82 -2.56
C ILE A 141 -9.25 24.28 -2.55
N HIS A 142 -9.63 24.78 -3.71
CA HIS A 142 -10.24 26.11 -3.86
C HIS A 142 -11.65 25.93 -4.39
N ALA A 143 -12.58 26.79 -3.98
CA ALA A 143 -13.94 26.81 -4.50
C ALA A 143 -14.36 28.25 -4.79
N GLU A 144 -15.03 28.43 -5.91
CA GLU A 144 -15.58 29.74 -6.31
C GLU A 144 -16.94 29.62 -6.99
N SER A 145 -17.73 30.67 -6.89
CA SER A 145 -18.98 30.79 -7.62
C SER A 145 -18.71 31.13 -9.09
N ILE A 146 -19.61 30.74 -9.99
CA ILE A 146 -19.50 31.06 -11.42
C ILE A 146 -20.32 32.29 -11.72
N LEU A 147 -19.72 33.30 -12.37
CA LEU A 147 -20.38 34.51 -12.80
C LEU A 147 -21.67 34.21 -13.59
N GLY A 148 -22.75 34.92 -13.25
CA GLY A 148 -24.05 34.76 -13.91
C GLY A 148 -24.89 33.59 -13.38
N ASN A 149 -24.42 32.86 -12.40
CA ASN A 149 -25.14 31.79 -11.69
C ASN A 149 -25.39 32.16 -10.23
N PRO A 150 -26.32 31.50 -9.53
CA PRO A 150 -26.49 31.65 -8.09
C PRO A 150 -25.17 31.45 -7.38
N PRO A 151 -24.81 32.26 -6.37
CA PRO A 151 -23.57 32.10 -5.63
C PRO A 151 -23.59 30.78 -4.83
N LEU A 152 -22.42 30.21 -4.65
CA LEU A 152 -22.25 29.09 -3.72
C LEU A 152 -22.57 29.57 -2.30
N PRO A 153 -23.23 28.73 -1.50
CA PRO A 153 -23.55 29.08 -0.12
C PRO A 153 -22.29 29.35 0.72
N GLU A 154 -22.28 30.51 1.36
CA GLU A 154 -21.30 30.86 2.39
C GLU A 154 -21.90 30.50 3.74
N ALA A 155 -21.12 29.90 4.62
CA ALA A 155 -21.63 29.67 5.96
C ALA A 155 -21.24 30.85 6.85
N GLU A 156 -22.23 31.59 7.29
CA GLU A 156 -22.14 32.54 8.40
C GLU A 156 -22.63 31.90 9.73
N GLY A 157 -23.27 30.73 9.70
CA GLY A 157 -23.76 29.96 10.84
C GLY A 157 -23.60 28.46 10.71
N GLU A 158 -23.77 27.71 11.80
CA GLU A 158 -23.59 26.24 11.81
C GLU A 158 -24.51 25.52 10.82
N SER A 159 -25.77 25.95 10.67
CA SER A 159 -26.76 25.34 9.76
C SER A 159 -26.44 25.49 8.28
N GLU A 160 -25.59 26.45 7.92
CA GLU A 160 -25.24 26.70 6.52
C GLU A 160 -24.18 25.71 5.96
N TYR A 161 -23.46 25.00 6.83
CA TYR A 161 -22.59 23.90 6.40
C TYR A 161 -23.34 22.83 5.61
N ASP A 162 -24.62 22.60 5.90
CA ASP A 162 -25.42 21.55 5.26
C ASP A 162 -25.74 21.84 3.80
N ASN A 163 -25.60 23.10 3.38
CA ASN A 163 -25.82 23.53 2.00
C ASN A 163 -24.52 23.81 1.24
N ARG A 164 -23.36 23.74 1.90
CA ARG A 164 -22.07 23.97 1.23
C ARG A 164 -21.76 22.88 0.20
N LEU A 165 -21.13 23.28 -0.90
CA LEU A 165 -20.51 22.32 -1.80
C LEU A 165 -19.47 21.50 -1.06
N VAL A 166 -19.52 20.20 -1.20
CA VAL A 166 -18.59 19.25 -0.55
C VAL A 166 -17.60 18.74 -1.58
N ALA A 167 -16.30 18.81 -1.28
CA ALA A 167 -15.30 18.03 -2.01
C ALA A 167 -15.10 16.67 -1.38
N PHE A 168 -14.76 15.69 -2.19
CA PHE A 168 -14.39 14.36 -1.68
C PHE A 168 -13.13 13.82 -2.34
N LEU A 169 -12.38 13.05 -1.56
CA LEU A 169 -11.28 12.22 -1.99
C LEU A 169 -11.64 10.75 -1.70
N ARG A 170 -11.66 9.91 -2.73
CA ARG A 170 -11.89 8.48 -2.63
C ARG A 170 -10.62 7.73 -3.01
N LEU A 171 -10.23 6.76 -2.18
CA LEU A 171 -9.00 5.97 -2.29
C LEU A 171 -9.36 4.50 -2.18
N GLY A 172 -8.95 3.66 -3.13
CA GLY A 172 -9.29 2.25 -3.01
C GLY A 172 -8.62 1.34 -4.03
N THR A 173 -8.97 0.09 -3.97
CA THR A 173 -8.64 -0.88 -5.01
C THR A 173 -9.54 -0.72 -6.24
N ASP A 174 -10.74 -0.18 -6.03
CA ASP A 174 -11.68 0.20 -7.07
C ASP A 174 -12.50 1.42 -6.65
N ASN A 175 -13.30 1.98 -7.58
CA ASN A 175 -14.08 3.19 -7.33
C ASN A 175 -15.48 2.92 -6.77
N LYS A 176 -15.92 1.66 -6.69
CA LYS A 176 -17.32 1.31 -6.43
C LYS A 176 -17.50 0.49 -5.15
N ASP A 177 -16.71 -0.57 -4.98
CA ASP A 177 -17.00 -1.59 -3.96
C ASP A 177 -15.97 -1.63 -2.82
N ASN A 178 -14.70 -1.18 -3.08
CA ASN A 178 -13.63 -1.24 -2.10
C ASN A 178 -12.87 0.09 -2.03
N TYR A 179 -13.36 1.01 -1.20
CA TYR A 179 -12.78 2.34 -1.07
C TYR A 179 -12.93 2.95 0.32
N TYR A 180 -12.01 3.86 0.64
CA TYR A 180 -12.17 4.91 1.66
C TYR A 180 -12.60 6.19 0.98
N GLN A 181 -13.47 6.98 1.59
CA GLN A 181 -13.84 8.29 1.11
C GLN A 181 -13.79 9.31 2.26
N ILE A 182 -13.25 10.46 1.96
CA ILE A 182 -13.12 11.60 2.86
C ILE A 182 -13.86 12.75 2.22
N GLU A 183 -14.82 13.32 2.90
CA GLU A 183 -15.63 14.46 2.47
C GLU A 183 -15.30 15.70 3.32
N ILE A 184 -15.16 16.87 2.67
CA ILE A 184 -14.91 18.14 3.31
C ILE A 184 -15.83 19.22 2.72
N PRO A 185 -16.62 19.95 3.53
CA PRO A 185 -17.42 21.08 3.06
C PRO A 185 -16.51 22.26 2.71
N LEU A 186 -16.72 22.85 1.53
CA LEU A 186 -15.88 23.91 1.03
C LEU A 186 -16.42 25.30 1.37
N LYS A 187 -15.54 26.21 1.77
CA LYS A 187 -15.82 27.62 1.86
C LYS A 187 -15.46 28.28 0.52
N PRO A 188 -16.43 28.90 -0.19
CA PRO A 188 -16.13 29.58 -1.45
C PRO A 188 -15.33 30.85 -1.18
N THR A 189 -14.40 31.16 -2.10
CA THR A 189 -13.71 32.44 -2.12
C THR A 189 -14.63 33.50 -2.68
N LEU A 190 -14.80 34.57 -1.90
CA LEU A 190 -15.65 35.69 -2.28
C LEU A 190 -14.94 36.59 -3.25
N TYR A 191 -15.71 37.16 -4.19
CA TYR A 191 -15.25 38.20 -5.07
C TYR A 191 -16.38 39.19 -5.31
N THR A 192 -15.99 40.46 -5.54
CA THR A 192 -16.89 41.47 -6.02
C THR A 192 -16.57 41.78 -7.47
N GLU A 193 -17.56 42.04 -8.31
CA GLU A 193 -17.39 42.31 -9.75
C GLU A 193 -16.39 43.44 -10.07
N ASN A 194 -16.06 44.27 -9.08
CA ASN A 194 -15.14 45.39 -9.20
C ASN A 194 -13.75 45.15 -8.57
N THR A 195 -13.40 43.94 -8.19
CA THR A 195 -12.11 43.69 -7.59
C THR A 195 -11.00 43.72 -8.64
N SER A 196 -10.35 44.86 -8.77
CA SER A 196 -9.08 44.99 -9.49
C SER A 196 -7.87 44.53 -8.66
N ASN A 197 -8.07 44.16 -7.42
CA ASN A 197 -7.01 43.74 -6.52
C ASN A 197 -6.80 42.21 -6.62
N ARG A 198 -5.55 41.83 -6.81
CA ARG A 198 -5.15 40.40 -6.72
C ARG A 198 -5.33 39.88 -5.30
N LEU A 199 -5.98 38.73 -5.17
CA LEU A 199 -6.10 38.03 -3.91
C LEU A 199 -4.78 37.37 -3.55
N SER A 200 -4.50 37.29 -2.27
CA SER A 200 -3.35 36.54 -1.72
C SER A 200 -3.57 35.01 -1.76
N ALA A 201 -2.52 34.22 -1.57
CA ALA A 201 -2.64 32.79 -1.54
C ALA A 201 -3.60 32.30 -0.44
N ASP A 202 -3.57 32.91 0.74
CA ASP A 202 -4.43 32.53 1.86
C ASP A 202 -5.90 32.88 1.62
N GLU A 203 -6.17 33.97 0.86
CA GLU A 203 -7.54 34.36 0.46
C GLU A 203 -8.11 33.44 -0.63
N VAL A 204 -7.26 32.98 -1.56
CA VAL A 204 -7.69 32.09 -2.65
C VAL A 204 -7.89 30.67 -2.12
N TRP A 205 -6.94 30.12 -1.38
CA TRP A 205 -6.98 28.71 -0.99
C TRP A 205 -7.68 28.45 0.34
N ILE A 206 -7.80 29.43 1.21
CA ILE A 206 -8.41 29.35 2.55
C ILE A 206 -7.99 28.06 3.29
N PRO A 207 -6.69 27.85 3.57
CA PRO A 207 -6.16 26.56 4.02
C PRO A 207 -6.78 26.07 5.33
N ASP A 208 -7.18 26.98 6.22
CA ASP A 208 -7.82 26.64 7.48
C ASP A 208 -9.16 25.91 7.29
N GLN A 209 -9.86 26.17 6.22
CA GLN A 209 -11.17 25.58 5.90
C GLN A 209 -11.09 24.52 4.80
N ASN A 210 -10.39 24.81 3.70
CA ASN A 210 -10.46 24.02 2.47
C ASN A 210 -9.30 23.04 2.28
N GLU A 211 -8.17 23.18 3.01
CA GLU A 211 -7.11 22.18 2.87
C GLU A 211 -7.54 20.85 3.51
N LEU A 212 -7.58 19.78 2.73
CA LEU A 212 -7.79 18.45 3.23
C LEU A 212 -6.48 17.96 3.88
N VAL A 213 -6.52 17.64 5.17
CA VAL A 213 -5.37 17.09 5.93
C VAL A 213 -5.88 15.94 6.79
N VAL A 214 -5.58 14.71 6.39
CA VAL A 214 -6.06 13.51 7.07
C VAL A 214 -4.90 12.60 7.44
N ALA A 215 -4.87 12.14 8.69
CA ALA A 215 -3.92 11.14 9.14
C ALA A 215 -4.26 9.76 8.55
N THR A 216 -3.28 9.07 7.95
CA THR A 216 -3.47 7.71 7.42
C THR A 216 -3.87 6.72 8.52
N SER A 217 -3.38 6.92 9.74
CA SER A 217 -3.78 6.13 10.92
C SER A 217 -5.27 6.24 11.24
N LEU A 218 -5.94 7.35 10.87
CA LEU A 218 -7.38 7.50 11.03
C LEU A 218 -8.14 6.54 10.11
N LEU A 219 -7.67 6.34 8.87
CA LEU A 219 -8.28 5.38 7.93
C LEU A 219 -8.08 3.93 8.39
N SER A 220 -6.93 3.61 8.97
CA SER A 220 -6.68 2.28 9.56
C SER A 220 -7.61 2.00 10.75
N LYS A 221 -7.81 3.00 11.63
CA LYS A 221 -8.75 2.90 12.75
C LYS A 221 -10.20 2.82 12.27
N LEU A 222 -10.56 3.58 11.23
CA LEU A 222 -11.86 3.51 10.57
C LEU A 222 -12.17 2.09 10.11
N LYS A 223 -11.22 1.44 9.43
CA LYS A 223 -11.36 0.04 9.01
C LYS A 223 -11.56 -0.90 10.20
N SER A 224 -10.78 -0.74 11.25
CA SER A 224 -10.92 -1.56 12.47
C SER A 224 -12.33 -1.44 13.07
N LYS A 225 -12.90 -0.24 13.08
CA LYS A 225 -14.28 0.02 13.55
C LYS A 225 -15.32 -0.59 12.60
N ALA A 226 -15.14 -0.43 11.29
CA ALA A 226 -16.05 -0.95 10.27
C ALA A 226 -16.13 -2.48 10.24
N LEU A 227 -15.03 -3.18 10.55
CA LEU A 227 -15.02 -4.66 10.65
C LEU A 227 -15.93 -5.20 11.75
N ILE A 228 -16.19 -4.42 12.78
CA ILE A 228 -17.12 -4.77 13.86
C ILE A 228 -18.59 -4.56 13.41
N GLY A 229 -18.82 -3.66 12.45
CA GLY A 229 -20.15 -3.18 12.05
C GLY A 229 -20.86 -3.94 10.94
N ASN A 230 -20.31 -5.04 10.42
CA ASN A 230 -20.93 -5.95 9.45
C ASN A 230 -21.57 -5.24 8.23
N ALA A 231 -20.74 -4.55 7.41
CA ALA A 231 -21.18 -3.80 6.23
C ALA A 231 -21.56 -4.74 5.06
N GLN A 232 -22.82 -5.09 4.95
CA GLN A 232 -23.38 -5.85 3.81
C GLN A 232 -23.31 -5.03 2.50
N GLY A 233 -22.09 -4.79 1.96
CA GLY A 233 -21.93 -4.16 0.64
C GLY A 233 -22.31 -2.68 0.53
N LYS A 234 -22.72 -2.03 1.63
CA LYS A 234 -23.01 -0.59 1.71
C LYS A 234 -21.85 0.18 2.33
N ALA A 235 -21.73 1.47 2.00
CA ALA A 235 -20.80 2.36 2.68
C ALA A 235 -21.23 2.60 4.13
N ILE A 236 -20.28 2.57 5.05
CA ILE A 236 -20.48 2.97 6.45
C ILE A 236 -19.83 4.33 6.64
N TYR A 237 -20.54 5.24 7.28
CA TYR A 237 -20.11 6.61 7.51
C TYR A 237 -19.71 6.85 8.96
N PHE A 238 -18.72 7.70 9.16
CA PHE A 238 -18.15 8.06 10.44
C PHE A 238 -17.80 9.54 10.47
N ASP A 239 -17.76 10.11 11.68
CA ASP A 239 -17.16 11.41 11.95
C ASP A 239 -15.64 11.29 12.20
N GLU A 240 -14.95 12.41 12.48
CA GLU A 240 -13.51 12.42 12.79
C GLU A 240 -13.15 11.67 14.08
N GLU A 241 -14.08 11.57 15.02
CA GLU A 241 -13.93 10.84 16.28
C GLU A 241 -14.22 9.33 16.14
N LEU A 242 -14.52 8.90 14.90
CA LEU A 242 -14.89 7.52 14.57
C LEU A 242 -16.17 7.03 15.25
N ASN A 243 -17.11 7.93 15.50
CA ASN A 243 -18.47 7.55 15.79
C ASN A 243 -19.20 7.23 14.49
N GLN A 244 -19.92 6.11 14.45
CA GLN A 244 -20.71 5.75 13.29
C GLN A 244 -21.90 6.71 13.16
N ILE A 245 -22.09 7.26 11.96
CA ILE A 245 -23.15 8.20 11.60
C ILE A 245 -23.94 7.69 10.40
N SER A 246 -25.07 8.35 10.09
CA SER A 246 -25.80 8.11 8.84
C SER A 246 -25.16 8.84 7.67
N GLU A 247 -25.37 8.36 6.44
CA GLU A 247 -25.06 9.12 5.22
C GLU A 247 -25.74 10.49 5.22
N PHE A 248 -26.95 10.56 5.76
CA PHE A 248 -27.80 11.75 5.85
C PHE A 248 -27.54 12.60 7.11
N THR A 249 -26.54 12.26 7.94
CA THR A 249 -26.20 13.10 9.09
C THR A 249 -25.79 14.48 8.62
N PRO A 250 -26.43 15.57 9.15
CA PRO A 250 -26.08 16.92 8.77
C PRO A 250 -24.60 17.21 9.04
N ILE A 251 -23.94 17.91 8.11
CA ILE A 251 -22.52 18.26 8.24
C ILE A 251 -22.31 19.21 9.42
N SER A 252 -23.27 20.11 9.68
CA SER A 252 -23.26 21.03 10.80
C SER A 252 -23.11 20.33 12.16
N SER A 253 -23.65 19.12 12.31
CA SER A 253 -23.60 18.35 13.54
C SER A 253 -22.26 17.59 13.77
N LEU A 254 -21.39 17.56 12.76
CA LEU A 254 -20.11 16.84 12.86
C LEU A 254 -19.14 17.57 13.80
N PRO A 255 -18.25 16.83 14.51
CA PRO A 255 -17.19 17.43 15.32
C PRO A 255 -16.08 18.04 14.42
N GLY A 256 -15.20 18.83 15.03
CA GLY A 256 -14.04 19.42 14.38
C GLY A 256 -14.35 20.71 13.58
N GLU A 257 -13.31 21.46 13.27
CA GLU A 257 -13.43 22.72 12.53
C GLU A 257 -13.75 22.49 11.06
N LYS A 258 -13.15 21.46 10.46
CA LYS A 258 -13.29 21.13 9.03
C LYS A 258 -14.49 20.23 8.73
N LYS A 259 -15.16 19.70 9.73
CA LYS A 259 -16.38 18.89 9.57
C LYS A 259 -16.23 17.72 8.61
N TYR A 260 -15.14 16.94 8.74
CA TYR A 260 -14.93 15.78 7.87
C TYR A 260 -16.00 14.70 8.08
N LYS A 261 -16.51 14.18 6.96
CA LYS A 261 -17.29 12.94 6.95
C LYS A 261 -16.43 11.85 6.30
N LEU A 262 -16.23 10.76 7.01
CA LEU A 262 -15.41 9.63 6.57
C LEU A 262 -16.33 8.47 6.20
N SER A 263 -16.02 7.76 5.14
CA SER A 263 -16.74 6.52 4.83
C SER A 263 -15.81 5.43 4.32
N ILE A 264 -16.24 4.20 4.53
CA ILE A 264 -15.58 3.00 4.03
C ILE A 264 -16.61 2.07 3.42
N ARG A 265 -16.30 1.50 2.27
CA ARG A 265 -17.08 0.43 1.64
C ARG A 265 -16.17 -0.75 1.32
N GLY A 266 -16.67 -1.97 1.58
CA GLY A 266 -15.94 -3.20 1.33
C GLY A 266 -14.69 -3.36 2.20
N ASN A 267 -13.64 -3.90 1.60
CA ASN A 267 -12.36 -4.14 2.26
C ASN A 267 -11.19 -3.48 1.49
N PRO A 268 -11.15 -2.14 1.39
CA PRO A 268 -10.04 -1.44 0.74
C PRO A 268 -8.73 -1.66 1.50
N THR A 269 -7.59 -1.50 0.83
CA THR A 269 -6.27 -1.54 1.46
C THR A 269 -5.41 -0.34 1.08
N LEU A 270 -4.84 0.32 2.09
CA LEU A 270 -3.88 1.42 1.90
C LEU A 270 -2.55 0.92 1.33
N GLY A 271 -2.26 -0.37 1.47
CA GLY A 271 -1.05 -1.02 0.91
C GLY A 271 -1.11 -1.23 -0.61
N ALA A 272 -2.30 -1.15 -1.22
CA ALA A 272 -2.49 -1.36 -2.65
C ALA A 272 -3.61 -0.47 -3.19
N ILE A 273 -3.42 0.84 -3.10
CA ILE A 273 -4.32 1.81 -3.72
C ILE A 273 -4.12 1.76 -5.23
N ARG A 274 -5.18 1.40 -5.95
CA ARG A 274 -5.17 1.29 -7.41
C ARG A 274 -5.92 2.42 -8.09
N THR A 275 -6.84 3.07 -7.37
CA THR A 275 -7.62 4.18 -7.89
C THR A 275 -7.68 5.32 -6.89
N LEU A 276 -7.51 6.53 -7.42
CA LEU A 276 -7.78 7.79 -6.75
C LEU A 276 -8.93 8.46 -7.47
N MET A 277 -9.94 8.91 -6.74
CA MET A 277 -11.02 9.71 -7.30
C MET A 277 -11.19 10.97 -6.47
N ILE A 278 -11.32 12.09 -7.14
CA ILE A 278 -11.67 13.38 -6.55
C ILE A 278 -12.93 13.90 -7.19
N GLY A 279 -13.69 14.67 -6.48
CA GLY A 279 -14.91 15.24 -7.02
C GLY A 279 -15.65 16.08 -6.03
N VAL A 280 -16.88 16.41 -6.38
CA VAL A 280 -17.77 17.28 -5.60
C VAL A 280 -19.13 16.63 -5.41
N LYS A 281 -19.78 16.99 -4.31
CA LYS A 281 -21.09 16.49 -3.89
C LYS A 281 -21.95 17.68 -3.42
N ASN A 282 -23.23 17.66 -3.78
CA ASN A 282 -24.23 18.51 -3.17
C ASN A 282 -24.85 17.75 -1.99
N PRO A 283 -24.62 18.15 -0.74
CA PRO A 283 -25.11 17.43 0.43
C PRO A 283 -26.56 17.70 0.77
N SER A 284 -27.17 18.74 0.15
CA SER A 284 -28.53 19.16 0.44
C SER A 284 -29.56 18.06 0.16
N GLU A 285 -30.54 17.91 1.01
CA GLU A 285 -31.72 17.07 0.79
C GLU A 285 -32.87 17.85 0.13
N ASP A 286 -32.80 19.20 0.10
CA ASP A 286 -33.81 20.06 -0.54
C ASP A 286 -33.71 19.95 -2.07
N LEU A 287 -34.75 19.42 -2.69
CA LEU A 287 -34.87 19.21 -4.13
C LEU A 287 -34.75 20.49 -4.96
N GLY A 288 -34.95 21.66 -4.34
CA GLY A 288 -34.80 22.98 -4.98
C GLY A 288 -33.37 23.50 -5.00
N ASN A 289 -32.47 22.94 -4.22
CA ASN A 289 -31.12 23.47 -4.01
C ASN A 289 -30.10 22.85 -4.99
N THR A 290 -30.03 23.36 -6.21
CA THR A 290 -29.00 23.00 -7.17
C THR A 290 -27.77 23.88 -7.01
N LEU A 291 -26.56 23.30 -7.12
CA LEU A 291 -25.30 24.03 -6.99
C LEU A 291 -24.59 24.20 -8.32
N CYS A 292 -23.96 25.37 -8.49
CA CYS A 292 -23.11 25.68 -9.63
C CYS A 292 -21.84 26.39 -9.15
N GLY A 293 -20.67 25.79 -9.42
CA GLY A 293 -19.39 26.30 -8.94
C GLY A 293 -18.20 25.75 -9.70
N GLU A 294 -17.04 26.35 -9.45
CA GLU A 294 -15.76 25.85 -9.93
C GLU A 294 -14.87 25.50 -8.73
N VAL A 295 -14.25 24.30 -8.77
CA VAL A 295 -13.38 23.81 -7.71
C VAL A 295 -12.02 23.47 -8.30
N TRP A 296 -10.95 23.96 -7.67
CA TRP A 296 -9.59 23.62 -8.06
C TRP A 296 -9.00 22.62 -7.06
N PHE A 297 -8.41 21.56 -7.57
CA PHE A 297 -7.69 20.57 -6.77
C PHE A 297 -6.21 20.65 -7.08
N ASN A 298 -5.40 20.82 -6.03
CA ASN A 298 -3.96 20.94 -6.17
C ASN A 298 -3.20 20.17 -5.11
N GLU A 299 -1.97 19.76 -5.46
CA GLU A 299 -0.98 19.18 -4.53
C GLU A 299 -1.54 18.01 -3.68
N LEU A 300 -2.23 17.04 -4.35
CA LEU A 300 -2.52 15.78 -3.67
C LEU A 300 -1.22 15.05 -3.36
N ARG A 301 -0.83 15.09 -2.10
CA ARG A 301 0.48 14.59 -1.63
C ARG A 301 0.38 13.76 -0.36
N LEU A 302 1.29 12.83 -0.26
CA LEU A 302 1.56 12.08 0.96
C LEU A 302 2.70 12.77 1.72
N SER A 303 2.58 12.93 3.01
CA SER A 303 3.57 13.62 3.84
C SER A 303 3.87 12.88 5.13
N GLY A 304 5.09 13.12 5.67
CA GLY A 304 5.55 12.49 6.89
C GLY A 304 5.81 11.01 6.69
N ILE A 305 6.91 10.65 6.02
CA ILE A 305 7.34 9.25 5.91
C ILE A 305 7.57 8.69 7.33
N GLU A 306 7.12 7.46 7.56
CA GLU A 306 7.40 6.72 8.79
C GLU A 306 8.85 6.25 8.72
N ASP A 307 9.71 6.89 9.51
CA ASP A 307 11.16 6.71 9.51
C ASP A 307 11.69 6.07 10.81
N GLU A 308 10.83 5.35 11.53
CA GLU A 308 11.22 4.63 12.73
C GLU A 308 12.37 3.65 12.41
N GLY A 309 13.47 3.81 13.13
CA GLY A 309 14.65 2.96 13.00
C GLY A 309 14.47 1.66 13.77
N GLY A 310 14.96 0.56 13.19
CA GLY A 310 15.04 -0.72 13.85
C GLY A 310 16.46 -1.04 14.33
N TRP A 311 16.61 -2.12 15.06
CA TRP A 311 17.88 -2.68 15.46
C TRP A 311 17.99 -4.16 15.14
N ALA A 312 19.20 -4.67 15.02
CA ALA A 312 19.45 -6.09 14.88
C ALA A 312 20.60 -6.54 15.75
N ALA A 313 20.54 -7.80 16.15
CA ALA A 313 21.59 -8.47 16.87
C ALA A 313 21.90 -9.81 16.22
N VAL A 314 23.17 -10.17 16.17
CA VAL A 314 23.66 -11.48 15.75
C VAL A 314 24.58 -12.00 16.84
N GLY A 315 24.35 -13.25 17.23
CA GLY A 315 25.21 -13.95 18.19
C GLY A 315 25.67 -15.29 17.61
N GLY A 316 26.88 -15.68 17.91
CA GLY A 316 27.41 -17.00 17.55
C GLY A 316 28.17 -17.60 18.73
N LEU A 317 28.05 -18.92 18.87
CA LEU A 317 28.79 -19.71 19.85
C LEU A 317 29.34 -20.94 19.14
N ASP A 318 30.66 -21.09 19.16
CA ASP A 318 31.33 -22.30 18.71
C ASP A 318 32.07 -22.93 19.90
N ALA A 319 31.75 -24.18 20.20
CA ALA A 319 32.36 -24.92 21.30
C ALA A 319 32.90 -26.25 20.78
N ASN A 320 34.17 -26.52 21.11
CA ASN A 320 34.82 -27.76 20.82
C ASN A 320 35.06 -28.49 22.15
N ILE A 321 34.47 -29.69 22.30
CA ILE A 321 34.60 -30.53 23.49
C ILE A 321 35.56 -31.67 23.13
N ALA A 322 36.84 -31.35 23.11
CA ALA A 322 37.91 -32.25 22.69
C ALA A 322 37.54 -33.02 21.39
N ASP A 323 37.78 -34.32 21.32
CA ASP A 323 37.44 -35.14 20.16
C ASP A 323 35.97 -35.66 20.20
N PHE A 324 35.23 -35.32 21.28
CA PHE A 324 33.88 -35.84 21.51
C PHE A 324 32.82 -35.10 20.73
N ALA A 325 32.81 -33.76 20.80
CA ALA A 325 31.75 -32.97 20.18
C ALA A 325 32.20 -31.58 19.73
N ASN A 326 31.63 -31.14 18.59
CA ASN A 326 31.64 -29.76 18.13
C ASN A 326 30.24 -29.25 18.12
N ILE A 327 29.99 -28.12 18.78
CA ILE A 327 28.69 -27.47 18.88
C ILE A 327 28.85 -26.07 18.28
N SER A 328 28.02 -25.76 17.27
CA SER A 328 27.90 -24.41 16.72
C SER A 328 26.45 -23.94 16.87
N ALA A 329 26.26 -22.77 17.47
CA ALA A 329 24.94 -22.16 17.62
C ALA A 329 25.03 -20.74 17.11
N THR A 330 24.07 -20.36 16.27
CA THR A 330 23.92 -19.01 15.74
C THR A 330 22.53 -18.49 16.02
N GLY A 331 22.43 -17.21 16.35
CA GLY A 331 21.15 -16.54 16.55
C GLY A 331 21.16 -15.15 15.88
N ARG A 332 20.05 -14.81 15.25
CA ARG A 332 19.82 -13.52 14.62
C ARG A 332 18.45 -12.99 15.04
N TYR A 333 18.45 -11.73 15.44
CA TYR A 333 17.23 -10.98 15.71
C TYR A 333 17.27 -9.65 14.97
N ALA A 334 16.20 -9.28 14.29
CA ALA A 334 16.06 -7.99 13.63
C ALA A 334 14.64 -7.47 13.84
N THR A 335 14.51 -6.17 14.07
CA THR A 335 13.21 -5.52 14.27
C THR A 335 12.78 -4.73 13.05
N ILE A 336 11.48 -4.45 13.00
CA ILE A 336 10.87 -3.54 12.03
C ILE A 336 11.69 -2.25 11.96
N GLY A 337 11.90 -1.73 10.74
CA GLY A 337 12.68 -0.51 10.49
C GLY A 337 14.20 -0.72 10.43
N PHE A 338 14.70 -1.94 10.67
CA PHE A 338 16.11 -2.25 10.48
C PHE A 338 16.47 -2.31 8.99
N GLY A 339 17.59 -1.70 8.63
CA GLY A 339 18.10 -1.69 7.25
C GLY A 339 19.48 -1.09 7.17
N ASN A 340 20.09 -1.14 5.99
CA ASN A 340 21.39 -0.53 5.73
C ASN A 340 21.29 1.00 5.72
N VAL A 341 22.43 1.68 5.95
CA VAL A 341 22.50 3.15 5.96
C VAL A 341 22.07 3.77 4.62
N ASP A 342 22.31 3.06 3.52
CA ASP A 342 21.98 3.53 2.16
C ASP A 342 20.52 3.31 1.78
N GLN A 343 19.75 2.54 2.58
CA GLN A 343 18.35 2.25 2.32
C GLN A 343 17.45 3.40 2.76
N THR A 344 16.57 3.79 1.85
CA THR A 344 15.51 4.73 2.19
C THR A 344 14.51 4.07 3.16
N PRO A 345 13.76 4.82 3.98
CA PRO A 345 12.82 4.27 4.97
C PRO A 345 11.84 3.24 4.39
N ASN A 346 11.42 3.43 3.15
CA ASN A 346 10.50 2.53 2.46
C ASN A 346 11.13 1.20 1.98
N GLN A 347 12.45 1.07 2.03
CA GLN A 347 13.19 -0.15 1.68
C GLN A 347 13.62 -0.97 2.89
N ARG A 348 13.41 -0.46 4.10
CA ARG A 348 13.77 -1.14 5.35
C ARG A 348 12.82 -2.28 5.67
N ALA A 349 13.27 -3.22 6.53
CA ALA A 349 12.47 -4.36 6.96
C ALA A 349 11.13 -3.94 7.59
N ARG A 350 10.06 -4.59 7.16
CA ARG A 350 8.70 -4.40 7.66
C ARG A 350 8.21 -5.57 8.49
N GLU A 351 9.16 -6.32 9.03
CA GLU A 351 8.92 -7.52 9.80
C GLU A 351 9.96 -7.66 10.91
N ASP A 352 9.56 -8.28 12.01
CA ASP A 352 10.48 -8.75 13.02
C ASP A 352 10.94 -10.16 12.65
N LEU A 353 12.24 -10.38 12.64
CA LEU A 353 12.87 -11.66 12.36
C LEU A 353 13.52 -12.21 13.64
N LEU A 354 13.18 -13.43 14.03
CA LEU A 354 13.91 -14.23 15.00
C LEU A 354 14.33 -15.54 14.33
N GLN A 355 15.63 -15.78 14.27
CA GLN A 355 16.18 -17.00 13.71
C GLN A 355 17.26 -17.54 14.65
N TYR A 356 17.24 -18.83 14.88
CA TYR A 356 18.37 -19.51 15.51
C TYR A 356 18.57 -20.89 14.88
N ASP A 357 19.84 -21.30 14.85
CA ASP A 357 20.29 -22.57 14.32
C ASP A 357 21.32 -23.15 15.27
N ILE A 358 21.19 -24.44 15.59
CA ILE A 358 22.12 -25.21 16.42
C ILE A 358 22.54 -26.42 15.61
N VAL A 359 23.84 -26.60 15.44
CA VAL A 359 24.43 -27.75 14.77
C VAL A 359 25.42 -28.38 15.72
N THR A 360 25.30 -29.70 15.91
CA THR A 360 26.16 -30.45 16.80
C THR A 360 26.67 -31.70 16.08
N ASN A 361 27.98 -31.87 16.06
CA ASN A 361 28.63 -33.07 15.54
C ASN A 361 29.26 -33.81 16.73
N MET A 362 28.84 -35.01 16.99
CA MET A 362 29.29 -35.80 18.14
C MET A 362 29.84 -37.16 17.70
N ASN A 363 30.88 -37.63 18.35
CA ASN A 363 31.38 -39.00 18.17
C ASN A 363 30.97 -39.86 19.37
N LEU A 364 29.78 -40.46 19.29
CA LEU A 364 29.23 -41.27 20.35
C LEU A 364 30.05 -42.56 20.59
N GLY A 365 30.93 -42.94 19.66
CA GLY A 365 31.84 -44.04 19.80
C GLY A 365 32.81 -43.88 20.99
N GLN A 366 33.08 -42.66 21.43
CA GLN A 366 33.92 -42.37 22.59
C GLN A 366 33.26 -42.69 23.95
N LEU A 367 31.92 -42.81 23.96
CA LEU A 367 31.16 -43.18 25.17
C LEU A 367 31.14 -44.68 25.43
N VAL A 368 31.62 -45.49 24.48
CA VAL A 368 31.67 -46.94 24.60
C VAL A 368 33.12 -47.40 24.80
N PRO A 369 33.37 -48.57 25.44
CA PRO A 369 34.72 -49.10 25.64
C PRO A 369 35.51 -49.21 24.34
N GLU A 370 36.76 -48.77 24.31
CA GLU A 370 37.64 -48.74 23.12
C GLU A 370 37.79 -50.15 22.47
N ASN A 371 37.73 -51.17 23.27
CA ASN A 371 37.83 -52.61 22.81
C ASN A 371 36.65 -53.01 21.91
N TRP A 372 35.53 -52.26 21.91
CA TRP A 372 34.40 -52.49 20.99
C TRP A 372 34.68 -51.96 19.58
N GLY A 373 35.58 -50.96 19.44
CA GLY A 373 35.96 -50.38 18.15
C GLY A 373 34.84 -49.74 17.40
N LEU A 374 33.80 -49.25 18.08
CA LEU A 374 32.63 -48.63 17.43
C LEU A 374 32.88 -47.16 17.09
N GLU A 375 32.67 -46.80 15.84
CA GLU A 375 32.57 -45.43 15.36
C GLU A 375 31.11 -45.08 15.14
N ILE A 376 30.60 -44.13 15.90
CA ILE A 376 29.18 -43.68 15.83
C ILE A 376 29.16 -42.16 15.70
N PRO A 377 29.38 -41.63 14.49
CA PRO A 377 29.23 -40.18 14.25
C PRO A 377 27.76 -39.80 14.28
N LEU A 378 27.37 -38.87 15.14
CA LEU A 378 26.03 -38.28 15.23
C LEU A 378 26.10 -36.80 14.84
N ASN A 379 25.33 -36.44 13.85
CA ASN A 379 25.09 -35.07 13.50
C ASN A 379 23.65 -34.73 13.92
N PHE A 380 23.50 -33.66 14.68
CA PHE A 380 22.22 -33.12 15.08
C PHE A 380 22.15 -31.64 14.65
N ALA A 381 21.10 -31.27 13.94
CA ALA A 381 20.83 -29.90 13.61
C ALA A 381 19.36 -29.53 13.93
N ALA A 382 19.15 -28.39 14.55
CA ALA A 382 17.83 -27.85 14.80
C ALA A 382 17.86 -26.33 14.59
N GLY A 383 16.86 -25.82 13.90
CA GLY A 383 16.72 -24.38 13.68
C GLY A 383 15.27 -23.97 13.58
N GLU A 384 15.00 -22.76 14.03
CA GLU A 384 13.67 -22.13 13.90
C GLU A 384 13.84 -20.72 13.34
N THR A 385 12.94 -20.36 12.44
CA THR A 385 12.79 -19.02 11.88
C THR A 385 11.37 -18.55 12.14
N ILE A 386 11.22 -17.39 12.75
CA ILE A 386 9.94 -16.76 13.07
C ILE A 386 9.97 -15.36 12.47
N ILE A 387 9.08 -15.10 11.52
CA ILE A 387 8.90 -13.79 10.91
C ILE A 387 7.54 -13.26 11.33
N SER A 388 7.53 -12.08 11.95
CA SER A 388 6.30 -11.41 12.39
C SER A 388 6.12 -10.13 11.59
N PRO A 389 5.12 -10.04 10.70
CA PRO A 389 4.91 -8.86 9.88
C PRO A 389 4.42 -7.67 10.70
N GLU A 390 4.72 -6.45 10.24
CA GLU A 390 4.24 -5.21 10.86
C GLU A 390 2.72 -5.10 10.78
N TYR A 391 2.15 -5.47 9.64
CA TYR A 391 0.72 -5.42 9.37
C TYR A 391 0.11 -6.81 9.38
N ASP A 392 -1.14 -6.91 9.83
CA ASP A 392 -1.89 -8.15 9.78
C ASP A 392 -2.09 -8.60 8.31
N PRO A 393 -1.70 -9.82 7.93
CA PRO A 393 -1.83 -10.30 6.55
C PRO A 393 -3.27 -10.31 6.02
N PHE A 394 -4.25 -10.52 6.91
CA PHE A 394 -5.68 -10.55 6.54
C PHE A 394 -6.29 -9.14 6.48
N TYR A 395 -5.75 -8.20 7.28
CA TYR A 395 -6.22 -6.80 7.35
C TYR A 395 -5.04 -5.85 7.18
N GLN A 396 -4.55 -5.76 5.96
CA GLN A 396 -3.28 -5.14 5.58
C GLN A 396 -3.08 -3.67 5.99
N ASP A 397 -4.14 -3.00 6.46
CA ASP A 397 -4.08 -1.62 6.96
C ASP A 397 -3.96 -1.52 8.48
N ILE A 398 -4.11 -2.64 9.18
CA ILE A 398 -4.07 -2.70 10.63
C ILE A 398 -2.72 -3.27 11.06
N LYS A 399 -1.98 -2.53 11.89
CA LYS A 399 -0.75 -3.05 12.47
C LYS A 399 -1.08 -4.26 13.35
N LEU A 400 -0.32 -5.35 13.20
CA LEU A 400 -0.54 -6.58 13.97
C LEU A 400 -0.56 -6.31 15.49
N LYS A 401 0.31 -5.41 15.95
CA LYS A 401 0.35 -4.96 17.35
C LYS A 401 -0.98 -4.36 17.81
N ASP A 402 -1.58 -3.49 17.00
CA ASP A 402 -2.85 -2.81 17.33
C ASP A 402 -4.01 -3.80 17.34
N ARG A 403 -4.02 -4.75 16.39
CA ARG A 403 -5.01 -5.82 16.37
C ARG A 403 -4.91 -6.71 17.61
N LEU A 404 -3.71 -7.10 18.01
CA LEU A 404 -3.49 -7.88 19.23
C LEU A 404 -3.89 -7.10 20.49
N ALA A 405 -3.70 -5.77 20.48
CA ALA A 405 -4.12 -4.92 21.60
C ALA A 405 -5.65 -4.79 21.71
N SER A 406 -6.36 -4.82 20.58
CA SER A 406 -7.84 -4.70 20.55
C SER A 406 -8.60 -5.95 21.01
N VAL A 407 -7.91 -7.04 21.26
CA VAL A 407 -8.50 -8.33 21.68
C VAL A 407 -8.14 -8.59 23.13
N ASP A 408 -9.13 -8.87 24.00
CA ASP A 408 -8.89 -9.13 25.42
C ASP A 408 -8.53 -10.58 25.71
N ARG A 409 -9.10 -11.53 24.95
CA ARG A 409 -8.95 -12.96 25.19
C ARG A 409 -7.59 -13.48 24.74
N LYS A 410 -6.77 -13.99 25.67
CA LYS A 410 -5.42 -14.50 25.40
C LYS A 410 -5.39 -15.59 24.30
N SER A 411 -6.31 -16.57 24.37
CA SER A 411 -6.37 -17.64 23.36
C SER A 411 -6.58 -17.10 21.93
N LEU A 412 -7.37 -16.05 21.77
CA LEU A 412 -7.61 -15.41 20.48
C LEU A 412 -6.38 -14.62 20.01
N LYS A 413 -5.66 -13.95 20.94
CA LYS A 413 -4.37 -13.31 20.63
C LYS A 413 -3.35 -14.31 20.09
N ASP A 414 -3.24 -15.45 20.77
CA ASP A 414 -2.30 -16.51 20.36
C ASP A 414 -2.67 -17.09 18.99
N THR A 415 -3.97 -17.25 18.70
CA THR A 415 -4.45 -17.68 17.39
C THR A 415 -4.13 -16.67 16.30
N ILE A 416 -4.45 -15.37 16.51
CA ILE A 416 -4.14 -14.30 15.57
C ILE A 416 -2.64 -14.22 15.30
N LYS A 417 -1.83 -14.25 16.36
CA LYS A 417 -0.37 -14.23 16.25
C LYS A 417 0.14 -15.41 15.44
N ARG A 418 -0.37 -16.61 15.74
CA ARG A 418 0.01 -17.84 15.03
C ARG A 418 -0.35 -17.79 13.55
N GLN A 419 -1.51 -17.27 13.20
CA GLN A 419 -1.97 -17.14 11.82
C GLN A 419 -1.24 -16.04 11.02
N ALA A 420 -0.76 -15.01 11.70
CA ALA A 420 -0.07 -13.90 11.05
C ALA A 420 1.43 -14.12 10.86
N GLN A 421 2.04 -15.04 11.61
CA GLN A 421 3.48 -15.29 11.58
C GLN A 421 3.84 -16.36 10.55
N ASP A 422 4.93 -16.11 9.79
CA ASP A 422 5.65 -17.15 9.07
C ASP A 422 6.59 -17.87 10.05
N TYR A 423 6.39 -19.15 10.22
CA TYR A 423 7.12 -20.02 11.13
C TYR A 423 7.69 -21.20 10.37
N THR A 424 8.99 -21.38 10.44
CA THR A 424 9.68 -22.52 9.86
C THR A 424 10.56 -23.17 10.92
N ARG A 425 10.39 -24.46 11.12
CA ARG A 425 11.23 -25.29 11.99
C ARG A 425 11.84 -26.42 11.21
N ARG A 426 13.14 -26.60 11.39
CA ARG A 426 13.90 -27.69 10.77
C ARG A 426 14.59 -28.51 11.85
N LYS A 427 14.55 -29.83 11.72
CA LYS A 427 15.29 -30.77 12.56
C LYS A 427 15.94 -31.79 11.67
N SER A 428 17.19 -32.12 11.95
CA SER A 428 17.93 -33.17 11.28
C SER A 428 18.72 -33.97 12.29
N ILE A 429 18.60 -35.26 12.21
CA ILE A 429 19.40 -36.21 13.00
C ILE A 429 20.01 -37.20 12.02
N SER A 430 21.31 -37.28 11.94
CA SER A 430 21.96 -38.24 11.07
C SER A 430 23.15 -38.94 11.73
N MET A 431 23.26 -40.21 11.49
CA MET A 431 24.38 -41.06 11.83
C MET A 431 24.85 -41.71 10.53
N ILE A 432 25.88 -41.12 9.92
CA ILE A 432 26.38 -41.59 8.62
C ILE A 432 27.73 -42.25 8.83
N GLY A 433 27.81 -43.50 8.43
CA GLY A 433 29.06 -44.26 8.51
C GLY A 433 29.29 -44.92 9.86
N VAL A 434 28.21 -45.37 10.54
CA VAL A 434 28.33 -46.16 11.74
C VAL A 434 28.98 -47.50 11.38
N ARG A 435 30.16 -47.77 11.95
CA ARG A 435 30.94 -48.96 11.66
C ARG A 435 31.70 -49.43 12.87
N LYS A 436 32.11 -50.71 12.85
CA LYS A 436 33.06 -51.30 13.80
C LYS A 436 34.45 -51.27 13.19
N ARG A 437 35.42 -50.68 13.86
CA ARG A 437 36.83 -50.81 13.50
C ARG A 437 37.33 -52.21 13.87
N LYS A 438 38.25 -52.72 13.10
CA LYS A 438 38.95 -53.93 13.41
C LYS A 438 39.89 -53.67 14.59
N THR A 439 39.60 -54.33 15.74
CA THR A 439 40.38 -54.19 16.97
C THR A 439 41.36 -55.37 17.15
N ASP A 440 41.14 -56.44 16.45
CA ASP A 440 41.99 -57.64 16.49
C ASP A 440 42.85 -57.84 15.24
N SER A 441 44.03 -58.45 15.41
CA SER A 441 44.96 -58.81 14.29
C SER A 441 44.55 -60.05 13.50
N GLY A 442 43.37 -60.62 13.79
CA GLY A 442 42.81 -61.77 13.08
C GLY A 442 42.45 -61.47 11.60
N GLU A 443 42.38 -62.53 10.78
CA GLU A 443 41.91 -62.39 9.38
C GLU A 443 40.47 -61.99 9.33
N SER A 444 40.16 -60.98 8.48
CA SER A 444 38.80 -60.46 8.25
C SER A 444 38.01 -61.52 7.46
N LYS A 445 36.91 -61.97 8.00
CA LYS A 445 35.98 -62.91 7.33
C LYS A 445 34.93 -62.16 6.56
N ILE A 446 34.40 -62.77 5.50
CA ILE A 446 33.35 -62.12 4.65
C ILE A 446 32.18 -61.61 5.49
N TYR A 447 31.77 -62.28 6.53
CA TYR A 447 30.66 -61.93 7.41
C TYR A 447 31.06 -61.10 8.64
N SER A 448 32.28 -60.61 8.71
CA SER A 448 32.76 -59.79 9.83
C SER A 448 31.97 -58.53 9.92
N PRO A 449 31.52 -58.03 11.10
CA PRO A 449 30.76 -56.80 11.29
C PRO A 449 31.54 -55.56 10.85
N GLU A 450 32.85 -55.63 10.76
CA GLU A 450 33.73 -54.54 10.27
C GLU A 450 33.53 -54.26 8.77
N ASN A 451 32.90 -55.17 8.02
CA ASN A 451 32.62 -55.03 6.60
C ASN A 451 31.32 -54.25 6.35
N PHE A 452 30.54 -53.95 7.37
CA PHE A 452 29.27 -53.28 7.28
C PHE A 452 29.40 -51.82 7.75
N ASN A 453 28.77 -50.91 6.98
CA ASN A 453 28.67 -49.52 7.30
C ASN A 453 27.18 -49.13 7.24
N PHE A 454 26.65 -48.73 8.39
CA PHE A 454 25.24 -48.32 8.51
C PHE A 454 25.11 -46.81 8.48
N SER A 455 24.09 -46.34 7.81
CA SER A 455 23.73 -44.92 7.77
C SER A 455 22.24 -44.74 8.08
N TYR A 456 21.95 -43.74 8.90
CA TYR A 456 20.62 -43.33 9.29
C TYR A 456 20.52 -41.81 9.13
N ALA A 457 19.50 -41.32 8.49
CA ALA A 457 19.21 -39.91 8.48
C ALA A 457 17.68 -39.66 8.59
N TYR A 458 17.31 -38.78 9.48
CA TYR A 458 15.95 -38.33 9.69
C TYR A 458 15.92 -36.80 9.58
N ASN A 459 15.11 -36.26 8.66
CA ASN A 459 14.88 -34.87 8.48
C ASN A 459 13.40 -34.56 8.71
N ALA A 460 13.10 -33.47 9.41
CA ALA A 460 11.75 -32.99 9.62
C ALA A 460 11.70 -31.49 9.34
N LEU A 461 10.74 -31.06 8.53
CA LEU A 461 10.41 -29.69 8.23
C LEU A 461 8.96 -29.43 8.67
N GLU A 462 8.78 -28.38 9.45
CA GLU A 462 7.48 -27.85 9.85
C GLU A 462 7.42 -26.40 9.40
N HIS A 463 6.40 -26.05 8.59
CA HIS A 463 6.21 -24.69 8.09
C HIS A 463 4.74 -24.30 8.16
N ARG A 464 4.47 -23.03 8.49
CA ARG A 464 3.15 -22.40 8.45
C ARG A 464 3.29 -20.93 8.21
N ASP A 465 2.36 -20.37 7.48
CA ASP A 465 2.23 -18.94 7.23
C ASP A 465 0.75 -18.52 7.16
N PHE A 466 0.45 -17.34 6.63
CA PHE A 466 -0.93 -16.84 6.54
C PHE A 466 -1.76 -17.55 5.45
N GLU A 467 -1.13 -18.20 4.48
CA GLU A 467 -1.80 -18.96 3.41
C GLU A 467 -1.84 -20.46 3.74
N LEU A 468 -0.83 -20.95 4.47
CA LEU A 468 -0.63 -22.36 4.78
C LEU A 468 -0.75 -22.61 6.29
N GLU A 469 -1.78 -23.34 6.69
CA GLU A 469 -2.03 -23.64 8.10
C GLU A 469 -0.95 -24.52 8.73
N ASN A 470 -0.51 -25.54 8.02
CA ASN A 470 0.56 -26.45 8.46
C ASN A 470 1.08 -27.29 7.31
N LEU A 471 2.38 -27.26 7.09
CA LEU A 471 3.13 -28.18 6.27
C LEU A 471 4.04 -28.99 7.20
N HIS A 472 3.94 -30.31 7.14
CA HIS A 472 4.82 -31.20 7.88
C HIS A 472 5.40 -32.22 6.92
N GLU A 473 6.71 -32.19 6.76
CA GLU A 473 7.45 -33.11 5.91
C GLU A 473 8.44 -33.89 6.76
N GLU A 474 8.44 -35.16 6.61
CA GLU A 474 9.41 -36.08 7.27
C GLU A 474 10.08 -36.93 6.22
N GLU A 475 11.38 -37.05 6.32
CA GLU A 475 12.19 -37.89 5.46
C GLU A 475 13.06 -38.82 6.32
N LEU A 476 12.96 -40.12 6.08
CA LEU A 476 13.79 -41.14 6.70
C LEU A 476 14.62 -41.86 5.64
N VAL A 477 15.92 -41.80 5.79
CA VAL A 477 16.87 -42.49 4.90
C VAL A 477 17.67 -43.49 5.69
N LEU A 478 17.63 -44.73 5.26
CA LEU A 478 18.41 -45.83 5.81
C LEU A 478 19.37 -46.36 4.74
N GLY A 479 20.63 -46.56 5.10
CA GLY A 479 21.65 -47.08 4.20
C GLY A 479 22.46 -48.19 4.89
N LEU A 480 22.71 -49.27 4.17
CA LEU A 480 23.61 -50.32 4.58
C LEU A 480 24.60 -50.59 3.44
N ASN A 481 25.86 -50.29 3.68
CA ASN A 481 26.92 -50.58 2.73
C ASN A 481 27.77 -51.73 3.23
N TYR A 482 28.06 -52.70 2.36
CA TYR A 482 28.95 -53.81 2.62
C TYR A 482 30.21 -53.66 1.78
N THR A 483 31.38 -53.70 2.42
CA THR A 483 32.69 -53.62 1.75
C THR A 483 33.57 -54.78 2.21
N CYS A 484 33.89 -55.70 1.33
CA CYS A 484 34.80 -56.77 1.59
C CYS A 484 36.02 -56.67 0.65
N LEU A 485 37.22 -56.60 1.27
CA LEU A 485 38.49 -56.66 0.53
C LEU A 485 38.93 -58.12 0.55
N LEU A 486 38.76 -58.83 -0.58
CA LEU A 486 39.33 -60.14 -0.77
C LEU A 486 40.79 -59.98 -1.18
N TYR A 487 41.72 -60.40 -0.32
CA TYR A 487 43.11 -60.54 -0.70
C TYR A 487 43.21 -61.78 -1.62
N THR A 488 43.36 -61.57 -2.89
CA THR A 488 43.83 -62.65 -3.79
C THR A 488 45.31 -62.84 -3.55
N SER A 489 45.71 -64.06 -3.25
CA SER A 489 47.15 -64.38 -3.19
C SER A 489 47.81 -63.93 -4.52
N PRO A 490 49.03 -63.36 -4.45
CA PRO A 490 49.73 -62.99 -5.66
C PRO A 490 49.82 -64.17 -6.60
N SER A 491 49.52 -63.92 -7.88
CA SER A 491 49.60 -64.92 -8.93
C SER A 491 51.04 -65.62 -8.91
N PRO A 492 51.14 -66.91 -9.13
CA PRO A 492 52.45 -67.55 -9.23
C PRO A 492 53.35 -66.91 -10.27
N ARG A 493 52.83 -66.07 -11.19
CA ARG A 493 53.60 -65.32 -12.19
C ARG A 493 54.34 -64.09 -11.62
N ASP A 494 53.99 -63.58 -10.47
CA ASP A 494 54.64 -62.42 -9.84
C ASP A 494 55.78 -62.79 -8.89
N ARG A 495 56.18 -64.04 -8.90
CA ARG A 495 57.35 -64.61 -8.14
C ARG A 495 58.51 -64.88 -9.10
N GLY A 496 58.76 -63.95 -9.99
CA GLY A 496 59.94 -64.05 -10.87
C GLY A 496 60.97 -63.02 -10.43
#